data_4f8e8f7a98b2ac278de016592790b93a
#
_entry.id   4f8e8f7a98b2ac278de016592790b93a
#
_cell.length_a   1.000
_cell.length_b   1.000
_cell.length_c   1.000
_cell.angle_alpha   90.00
_cell.angle_beta   90.00
_cell.angle_gamma   90.00
#
_symmetry.space_group_name_H-M   'P 1'
#
loop_
_entity.id
_entity.type
_entity.pdbx_description
1 polymer ?
#
loop_
_entity_poly.entity_id
_entity_poly.type
_entity_poly.pdbx_seq_one_letter_code
_entity_poly.pdbx_strand_id
1 'polypeptide(L)'
;MNREEVYLSLGSNLGNRESNLAQATIALSINFEITDIISSSYYVSEPLYNKDQPEFLNSVVKFCTTLKPFEVLDVTQKVEKMLGRSNKLVKNQPRIIDIDILFFGNSVIETEKLSIPHPMIALRKFVLLPLAEIEPDFNVPHSKITIDDLIYNCPDKSRVVRHFMDVQA
;
A
#
# COMPACT_ATOMS: atom_id res chain seq x y z
N MET A 1 -10.64 -22.86 7.52
CA MET A 1 -11.11 -21.48 7.21
C MET A 1 -10.52 -21.08 5.87
N ASN A 2 -11.34 -20.52 5.00
CA ASN A 2 -10.80 -19.97 3.74
C ASN A 2 -9.92 -18.75 4.06
N ARG A 3 -8.78 -18.66 3.41
CA ARG A 3 -7.91 -17.48 3.46
C ARG A 3 -8.29 -16.54 2.34
N GLU A 4 -8.26 -15.26 2.63
CA GLU A 4 -8.50 -14.19 1.66
C GLU A 4 -7.19 -13.53 1.26
N GLU A 5 -7.07 -13.17 0.00
CA GLU A 5 -5.96 -12.36 -0.48
C GLU A 5 -6.18 -10.89 -0.14
N VAL A 6 -5.16 -10.26 0.41
CA VAL A 6 -5.19 -8.85 0.81
C VAL A 6 -4.05 -8.12 0.13
N TYR A 7 -4.34 -6.93 -0.36
CA TYR A 7 -3.36 -6.02 -0.96
C TYR A 7 -3.27 -4.74 -0.15
N LEU A 8 -2.07 -4.39 0.28
CA LEU A 8 -1.78 -3.16 1.01
C LEU A 8 -0.85 -2.27 0.19
N SER A 9 -1.08 -0.96 0.26
CA SER A 9 -0.11 0.05 -0.17
C SER A 9 0.65 0.55 1.05
N LEU A 10 1.97 0.58 0.96
CA LEU A 10 2.87 1.13 1.96
C LEU A 10 3.58 2.35 1.38
N GLY A 11 3.66 3.44 2.14
CA GLY A 11 4.34 4.66 1.73
C GLY A 11 5.09 5.32 2.89
N SER A 12 6.25 5.91 2.61
CA SER A 12 7.09 6.63 3.57
C SER A 12 7.79 7.79 2.89
N ASN A 13 7.81 8.97 3.51
CA ASN A 13 8.60 10.12 3.04
C ASN A 13 9.34 10.85 4.16
N LEU A 14 9.50 10.23 5.32
CA LEU A 14 10.19 10.79 6.47
C LEU A 14 11.21 9.78 7.02
N GLY A 15 12.42 10.26 7.36
CA GLY A 15 13.48 9.42 7.90
C GLY A 15 14.05 8.43 6.88
N ASN A 16 14.47 7.27 7.34
CA ASN A 16 14.97 6.20 6.46
C ASN A 16 13.78 5.44 5.86
N ARG A 17 13.35 5.87 4.69
CA ARG A 17 12.17 5.34 3.98
C ARG A 17 12.27 3.84 3.69
N GLU A 18 13.43 3.35 3.26
CA GLU A 18 13.67 1.93 2.98
C GLU A 18 13.51 1.08 4.24
N SER A 19 14.16 1.52 5.34
CA SER A 19 14.02 0.87 6.64
C SER A 19 12.58 0.87 7.14
N ASN A 20 11.86 1.96 6.96
CA ASN A 20 10.46 2.08 7.38
C ASN A 20 9.56 1.07 6.65
N LEU A 21 9.71 0.95 5.31
CA LEU A 21 8.93 -0.02 4.52
C LEU A 21 9.31 -1.47 4.87
N ALA A 22 10.61 -1.75 5.03
CA ALA A 22 11.08 -3.08 5.39
C ALA A 22 10.57 -3.50 6.79
N GLN A 23 10.66 -2.62 7.78
CA GLN A 23 10.18 -2.88 9.14
C GLN A 23 8.65 -3.07 9.17
N ALA A 24 7.89 -2.32 8.39
CA ALA A 24 6.45 -2.50 8.27
C ALA A 24 6.10 -3.90 7.71
N THR A 25 6.79 -4.32 6.65
CA THR A 25 6.60 -5.65 6.06
C THR A 25 6.98 -6.77 7.04
N ILE A 26 8.09 -6.63 7.77
CA ILE A 26 8.50 -7.58 8.82
C ILE A 26 7.44 -7.63 9.93
N ALA A 27 6.95 -6.48 10.39
CA ALA A 27 5.94 -6.42 11.44
C ALA A 27 4.62 -7.11 11.04
N LEU A 28 4.23 -7.00 9.77
CA LEU A 28 3.09 -7.77 9.23
C LEU A 28 3.36 -9.28 9.25
N SER A 29 4.58 -9.71 8.89
CA SER A 29 4.96 -11.13 8.78
C SER A 29 5.03 -11.86 10.12
N ILE A 30 5.15 -11.14 11.22
CA ILE A 30 5.17 -11.73 12.57
C ILE A 30 3.78 -12.23 12.99
N ASN A 31 2.72 -11.71 12.37
CA ASN A 31 1.36 -12.16 12.65
C ASN A 31 1.13 -13.54 12.01
N PHE A 32 0.90 -14.57 12.84
CA PHE A 32 0.73 -15.95 12.39
C PHE A 32 -0.52 -16.18 11.51
N GLU A 33 -1.47 -15.26 11.49
CA GLU A 33 -2.65 -15.30 10.62
C GLU A 33 -2.38 -14.70 9.24
N ILE A 34 -1.20 -14.09 9.03
CA ILE A 34 -0.74 -13.55 7.75
C ILE A 34 0.32 -14.49 7.17
N THR A 35 0.10 -14.96 5.94
CA THR A 35 1.01 -15.88 5.23
C THR A 35 1.19 -15.46 3.78
N ASP A 36 2.15 -16.10 3.11
CA ASP A 36 2.37 -15.94 1.67
C ASP A 36 2.61 -14.48 1.26
N ILE A 37 3.42 -13.76 2.07
CA ILE A 37 3.71 -12.34 1.83
C ILE A 37 4.59 -12.18 0.58
N ILE A 38 4.12 -11.36 -0.35
CA ILE A 38 4.84 -10.93 -1.54
C ILE A 38 4.89 -9.40 -1.54
N SER A 39 6.08 -8.85 -1.75
CA SER A 39 6.28 -7.40 -1.85
C SER A 39 6.76 -7.01 -3.23
N SER A 40 6.25 -5.90 -3.75
CA SER A 40 6.81 -5.27 -4.94
C SER A 40 8.21 -4.71 -4.67
N SER A 41 8.90 -4.32 -5.71
CA SER A 41 10.01 -3.37 -5.61
C SER A 41 9.54 -2.05 -4.99
N TYR A 42 10.47 -1.23 -4.55
CA TYR A 42 10.18 0.13 -4.11
C TYR A 42 10.09 1.09 -5.30
N TYR A 43 9.20 2.07 -5.19
CA TYR A 43 8.98 3.10 -6.19
C TYR A 43 9.05 4.49 -5.55
N VAL A 44 9.88 5.36 -6.12
CA VAL A 44 9.92 6.78 -5.73
C VAL A 44 8.83 7.52 -6.46
N SER A 45 8.08 8.34 -5.74
CA SER A 45 7.06 9.22 -6.30
C SER A 45 7.13 10.64 -5.74
N GLU A 46 6.78 11.61 -6.59
CA GLU A 46 6.52 12.96 -6.14
C GLU A 46 5.27 13.00 -5.25
N PRO A 47 5.22 13.91 -4.25
CA PRO A 47 4.00 14.13 -3.48
C PRO A 47 2.87 14.63 -4.38
N LEU A 48 1.68 14.00 -4.31
CA LEU A 48 0.53 14.38 -5.15
C LEU A 48 -0.15 15.67 -4.70
N TYR A 49 -0.26 15.89 -3.40
CA TYR A 49 -1.13 16.93 -2.84
C TYR A 49 -0.33 18.12 -2.31
N ASN A 50 0.47 17.95 -1.30
CA ASN A 50 1.38 18.98 -0.80
C ASN A 50 2.77 18.73 -1.37
N LYS A 51 3.19 19.56 -2.32
CA LYS A 51 4.46 19.40 -3.03
C LYS A 51 5.68 19.89 -2.24
N ASP A 52 5.46 20.63 -1.15
CA ASP A 52 6.52 21.13 -0.26
C ASP A 52 6.93 20.08 0.79
N GLN A 53 7.07 18.82 0.37
CA GLN A 53 7.51 17.72 1.22
C GLN A 53 8.41 16.76 0.44
N PRO A 54 9.20 15.91 1.13
CA PRO A 54 10.06 14.94 0.46
C PRO A 54 9.29 13.96 -0.41
N GLU A 55 9.95 13.41 -1.42
CA GLU A 55 9.44 12.33 -2.24
C GLU A 55 9.12 11.09 -1.39
N PHE A 56 8.05 10.41 -1.74
CA PHE A 56 7.66 9.15 -1.14
C PHE A 56 8.45 7.97 -1.72
N LEU A 57 8.70 6.99 -0.87
CA LEU A 57 9.03 5.64 -1.28
C LEU A 57 7.80 4.77 -1.03
N ASN A 58 7.37 4.02 -2.04
CA ASN A 58 6.14 3.26 -2.02
C ASN A 58 6.38 1.81 -2.38
N SER A 59 5.55 0.91 -1.87
CA SER A 59 5.46 -0.48 -2.30
C SER A 59 4.04 -1.00 -2.16
N VAL A 60 3.74 -2.11 -2.83
CA VAL A 60 2.53 -2.88 -2.59
C VAL A 60 2.92 -4.23 -2.00
N VAL A 61 2.19 -4.66 -1.00
CA VAL A 61 2.35 -5.96 -0.35
C VAL A 61 1.06 -6.76 -0.52
N LYS A 62 1.19 -8.00 -0.99
CA LYS A 62 0.13 -8.99 -1.06
C LYS A 62 0.36 -10.07 -0.01
N PHE A 63 -0.68 -10.57 0.62
CA PHE A 63 -0.63 -11.72 1.52
C PHE A 63 -1.96 -12.45 1.61
N CYS A 64 -1.95 -13.65 2.18
CA CYS A 64 -3.14 -14.41 2.52
C CYS A 64 -3.42 -14.34 4.02
N THR A 65 -4.71 -14.26 4.41
CA THR A 65 -5.07 -14.19 5.83
C THR A 65 -6.42 -14.85 6.14
N THR A 66 -6.57 -15.28 7.39
CA THR A 66 -7.86 -15.68 7.99
C THR A 66 -8.54 -14.55 8.76
N LEU A 67 -7.85 -13.42 8.94
CA LEU A 67 -8.40 -12.21 9.57
C LEU A 67 -9.55 -11.62 8.74
N LYS A 68 -10.46 -10.94 9.42
CA LYS A 68 -11.52 -10.15 8.77
C LYS A 68 -10.99 -8.75 8.38
N PRO A 69 -11.68 -8.03 7.48
CA PRO A 69 -11.20 -6.71 7.01
C PRO A 69 -10.89 -5.70 8.11
N PHE A 70 -11.73 -5.60 9.14
CA PHE A 70 -11.48 -4.68 10.27
C PHE A 70 -10.36 -5.14 11.20
N GLU A 71 -10.12 -6.45 11.30
CA GLU A 71 -8.97 -7.00 12.04
C GLU A 71 -7.66 -6.70 11.30
N VAL A 72 -7.66 -6.76 9.97
CA VAL A 72 -6.50 -6.32 9.16
C VAL A 72 -6.27 -4.81 9.33
N LEU A 73 -7.34 -4.00 9.37
CA LEU A 73 -7.23 -2.57 9.66
C LEU A 73 -6.56 -2.31 11.02
N ASP A 74 -6.98 -3.05 12.06
CA ASP A 74 -6.37 -2.94 13.39
C ASP A 74 -4.89 -3.33 13.38
N VAL A 75 -4.52 -4.38 12.62
CA VAL A 75 -3.11 -4.79 12.47
C VAL A 75 -2.30 -3.69 11.79
N THR A 76 -2.79 -3.14 10.67
CA THR A 76 -2.07 -2.07 9.95
C THR A 76 -1.87 -0.82 10.82
N GLN A 77 -2.89 -0.41 11.57
CA GLN A 77 -2.81 0.74 12.48
C GLN A 77 -1.84 0.50 13.65
N LYS A 78 -1.78 -0.73 14.18
CA LYS A 78 -0.79 -1.10 15.21
C LYS A 78 0.64 -1.02 14.66
N VAL A 79 0.87 -1.51 13.43
CA VAL A 79 2.19 -1.41 12.77
C VAL A 79 2.57 0.05 12.57
N GLU A 80 1.69 0.89 12.05
CA GLU A 80 1.94 2.32 11.87
C GLU A 80 2.31 3.01 13.20
N LYS A 81 1.56 2.73 14.25
CA LYS A 81 1.82 3.29 15.59
C LYS A 81 3.14 2.81 16.17
N MET A 82 3.46 1.53 16.01
CA MET A 82 4.72 0.94 16.48
C MET A 82 5.95 1.59 15.79
N LEU A 83 5.82 1.96 14.52
CA LEU A 83 6.88 2.62 13.74
C LEU A 83 6.93 4.14 13.96
N GLY A 84 6.11 4.70 14.85
CA GLY A 84 6.17 6.09 15.29
C GLY A 84 5.21 7.04 14.57
N ARG A 85 4.20 6.53 13.85
CA ARG A 85 3.14 7.40 13.32
C ARG A 85 2.34 8.00 14.46
N SER A 86 2.31 9.33 14.55
CA SER A 86 1.48 10.03 15.55
C SER A 86 0.01 10.01 15.14
N ASN A 87 -0.90 9.89 16.12
CA ASN A 87 -2.36 9.93 15.91
C ASN A 87 -2.89 11.31 15.46
N LYS A 88 -2.06 12.34 15.42
CA LYS A 88 -2.45 13.66 14.91
C LYS A 88 -2.40 13.68 13.39
N LEU A 89 -3.48 13.21 12.79
CA LEU A 89 -3.65 13.16 11.35
C LEU A 89 -4.01 14.56 10.81
N VAL A 90 -3.02 15.39 10.63
CA VAL A 90 -3.14 16.48 9.66
C VAL A 90 -2.96 15.84 8.28
N LYS A 91 -3.98 15.95 7.41
CA LYS A 91 -3.92 15.38 6.06
C LYS A 91 -2.72 15.95 5.29
N ASN A 92 -2.13 15.12 4.43
CA ASN A 92 -1.05 15.51 3.50
C ASN A 92 0.23 16.05 4.17
N GLN A 93 0.55 15.57 5.35
CA GLN A 93 1.82 15.83 6.04
C GLN A 93 2.84 14.72 5.79
N PRO A 94 4.15 15.01 5.90
CA PRO A 94 5.19 13.99 5.90
C PRO A 94 4.95 12.93 6.98
N ARG A 95 5.22 11.65 6.64
CA ARG A 95 4.97 10.54 7.56
C ARG A 95 6.02 9.44 7.43
N ILE A 96 6.31 8.80 8.58
CA ILE A 96 7.25 7.68 8.66
C ILE A 96 6.71 6.50 7.86
N ILE A 97 5.43 6.17 8.04
CA ILE A 97 4.75 5.07 7.36
C ILE A 97 3.26 5.35 7.20
N ASP A 98 2.71 4.94 6.09
CA ASP A 98 1.29 4.95 5.78
C ASP A 98 0.94 3.59 5.17
N ILE A 99 -0.08 2.92 5.69
CA ILE A 99 -0.51 1.60 5.25
C ILE A 99 -1.99 1.64 4.94
N ASP A 100 -2.33 1.57 3.65
CA ASP A 100 -3.71 1.55 3.16
C ASP A 100 -4.10 0.16 2.68
N ILE A 101 -5.30 -0.32 3.05
CA ILE A 101 -5.87 -1.54 2.48
C ILE A 101 -6.45 -1.19 1.11
N LEU A 102 -5.93 -1.83 0.07
CA LEU A 102 -6.37 -1.63 -1.32
C LEU A 102 -7.55 -2.53 -1.68
N PHE A 103 -7.35 -3.83 -1.48
CA PHE A 103 -8.32 -4.89 -1.77
C PHE A 103 -8.28 -5.95 -0.67
N PHE A 104 -9.42 -6.62 -0.47
CA PHE A 104 -9.56 -7.73 0.45
C PHE A 104 -10.48 -8.77 -0.19
N GLY A 105 -9.90 -9.79 -0.83
CA GLY A 105 -10.64 -10.75 -1.64
C GLY A 105 -11.60 -10.04 -2.58
N ASN A 106 -12.84 -10.48 -2.60
CA ASN A 106 -13.93 -9.85 -3.37
C ASN A 106 -14.81 -8.91 -2.51
N SER A 107 -14.33 -8.48 -1.34
CA SER A 107 -15.12 -7.65 -0.42
C SER A 107 -15.37 -6.26 -0.96
N VAL A 108 -16.58 -5.76 -0.73
CA VAL A 108 -16.95 -4.35 -0.91
C VAL A 108 -17.43 -3.81 0.43
N ILE A 109 -16.75 -2.81 0.94
CA ILE A 109 -17.01 -2.19 2.24
C ILE A 109 -17.02 -0.68 2.07
N GLU A 110 -18.08 -0.03 2.55
CA GLU A 110 -18.20 1.43 2.54
C GLU A 110 -18.62 1.89 3.91
N THR A 111 -17.64 2.26 4.74
CA THR A 111 -17.86 2.82 6.07
C THR A 111 -16.96 4.05 6.28
N GLU A 112 -17.23 4.82 7.31
CA GLU A 112 -16.35 5.95 7.69
C GLU A 112 -14.92 5.53 8.04
N LYS A 113 -14.74 4.31 8.55
CA LYS A 113 -13.44 3.79 9.00
C LYS A 113 -12.69 3.02 7.93
N LEU A 114 -13.39 2.38 7.02
CA LEU A 114 -12.82 1.47 6.03
C LEU A 114 -13.64 1.47 4.76
N SER A 115 -12.97 1.69 3.62
CA SER A 115 -13.54 1.52 2.28
C SER A 115 -12.69 0.55 1.49
N ILE A 116 -13.29 -0.51 0.97
CA ILE A 116 -12.67 -1.54 0.13
C ILE A 116 -13.58 -1.78 -1.08
N PRO A 117 -13.06 -1.71 -2.30
CA PRO A 117 -11.72 -1.27 -2.71
C PRO A 117 -11.40 0.15 -2.26
N HIS A 118 -10.11 0.45 -2.04
CA HIS A 118 -9.70 1.79 -1.64
C HIS A 118 -10.13 2.82 -2.72
N PRO A 119 -10.85 3.90 -2.34
CA PRO A 119 -11.53 4.76 -3.32
C PRO A 119 -10.59 5.53 -4.25
N MET A 120 -9.31 5.69 -3.87
CA MET A 120 -8.34 6.49 -4.62
C MET A 120 -7.39 5.65 -5.49
N ILE A 121 -7.55 4.34 -5.59
CA ILE A 121 -6.61 3.46 -6.32
C ILE A 121 -6.43 3.93 -7.77
N ALA A 122 -7.54 4.15 -8.49
CA ALA A 122 -7.51 4.53 -9.90
C ALA A 122 -6.83 5.89 -10.17
N LEU A 123 -6.62 6.70 -9.13
CA LEU A 123 -6.04 8.04 -9.20
C LEU A 123 -4.57 8.09 -8.77
N ARG A 124 -3.97 6.95 -8.41
CA ARG A 124 -2.65 6.90 -7.77
C ARG A 124 -1.68 5.99 -8.52
N LYS A 125 -0.93 6.56 -9.44
CA LYS A 125 0.06 5.82 -10.23
C LYS A 125 1.10 5.09 -9.36
N PHE A 126 1.48 5.69 -8.21
CA PHE A 126 2.43 5.10 -7.25
C PHE A 126 1.87 3.88 -6.50
N VAL A 127 0.58 3.60 -6.62
CA VAL A 127 -0.07 2.36 -6.16
C VAL A 127 -0.19 1.37 -7.32
N LEU A 128 -0.60 1.83 -8.50
CA LEU A 128 -0.90 0.98 -9.65
C LEU A 128 0.35 0.29 -10.21
N LEU A 129 1.48 0.99 -10.32
CA LEU A 129 2.70 0.41 -10.88
C LEU A 129 3.26 -0.72 -10.00
N PRO A 130 3.44 -0.56 -8.67
CA PRO A 130 3.88 -1.67 -7.84
C PRO A 130 2.85 -2.80 -7.73
N LEU A 131 1.55 -2.52 -7.82
CA LEU A 131 0.52 -3.56 -7.88
C LEU A 131 0.66 -4.40 -9.16
N ALA A 132 0.82 -3.77 -10.31
CA ALA A 132 1.02 -4.45 -11.59
C ALA A 132 2.30 -5.31 -11.63
N GLU A 133 3.34 -4.94 -10.88
CA GLU A 133 4.57 -5.72 -10.78
C GLU A 133 4.32 -7.09 -10.15
N ILE A 134 3.53 -7.15 -9.07
CA ILE A 134 3.31 -8.39 -8.32
C ILE A 134 2.06 -9.17 -8.77
N GLU A 135 1.14 -8.50 -9.45
CA GLU A 135 -0.10 -9.10 -9.93
C GLU A 135 -0.50 -8.50 -11.30
N PRO A 136 0.22 -8.86 -12.38
CA PRO A 136 0.01 -8.27 -13.71
C PRO A 136 -1.37 -8.61 -14.31
N ASP A 137 -1.94 -9.75 -13.93
CA ASP A 137 -3.25 -10.20 -14.39
C ASP A 137 -4.41 -9.78 -13.45
N PHE A 138 -4.14 -8.82 -12.55
CA PHE A 138 -5.12 -8.36 -11.57
C PHE A 138 -6.36 -7.77 -12.25
N ASN A 139 -7.53 -8.22 -11.77
CA ASN A 139 -8.82 -7.66 -12.15
C ASN A 139 -9.51 -7.08 -10.92
N VAL A 140 -10.06 -5.89 -11.06
CA VAL A 140 -10.82 -5.26 -9.98
C VAL A 140 -12.03 -6.13 -9.63
N PRO A 141 -12.22 -6.50 -8.35
CA PRO A 141 -13.35 -7.33 -7.93
C PRO A 141 -14.69 -6.82 -8.44
N HIS A 142 -15.55 -7.74 -8.86
CA HIS A 142 -16.89 -7.48 -9.43
C HIS A 142 -16.90 -6.61 -10.70
N SER A 143 -15.75 -6.50 -11.39
CA SER A 143 -15.67 -5.75 -12.65
C SER A 143 -14.85 -6.52 -13.70
N LYS A 144 -14.81 -5.98 -14.92
CA LYS A 144 -13.93 -6.45 -15.99
C LYS A 144 -12.71 -5.53 -16.17
N ILE A 145 -12.51 -4.61 -15.24
CA ILE A 145 -11.41 -3.63 -15.29
C ILE A 145 -10.13 -4.33 -14.88
N THR A 146 -9.14 -4.33 -15.76
CA THR A 146 -7.81 -4.87 -15.51
C THR A 146 -6.90 -3.82 -14.88
N ILE A 147 -5.75 -4.29 -14.33
CA ILE A 147 -4.71 -3.37 -13.84
C ILE A 147 -4.19 -2.46 -14.97
N ASP A 148 -4.07 -2.97 -16.19
CA ASP A 148 -3.64 -2.19 -17.34
C ASP A 148 -4.65 -1.10 -17.71
N ASP A 149 -5.95 -1.39 -17.61
CA ASP A 149 -7.01 -0.39 -17.79
C ASP A 149 -6.89 0.74 -16.76
N LEU A 150 -6.62 0.39 -15.50
CA LEU A 150 -6.43 1.37 -14.43
C LEU A 150 -5.20 2.25 -14.69
N ILE A 151 -4.07 1.66 -15.11
CA ILE A 151 -2.85 2.40 -15.43
C ILE A 151 -3.08 3.32 -16.63
N TYR A 152 -3.69 2.81 -17.70
CA TYR A 152 -3.96 3.56 -18.93
C TYR A 152 -4.85 4.78 -18.66
N ASN A 153 -5.88 4.63 -17.86
CA ASN A 153 -6.85 5.68 -17.54
C ASN A 153 -6.45 6.56 -16.33
N CYS A 154 -5.31 6.26 -15.66
CA CYS A 154 -4.89 7.00 -14.49
C CYS A 154 -4.56 8.47 -14.82
N PRO A 155 -5.22 9.45 -14.18
CA PRO A 155 -4.99 10.86 -14.42
C PRO A 155 -3.68 11.38 -13.81
N ASP A 156 -3.05 10.61 -12.92
CA ASP A 156 -1.80 10.98 -12.26
C ASP A 156 -0.65 10.99 -13.28
N LYS A 157 -0.14 12.18 -13.57
CA LYS A 157 1.01 12.42 -14.47
C LYS A 157 2.32 12.66 -13.73
N SER A 158 2.33 12.49 -12.41
CA SER A 158 3.54 12.64 -11.61
C SER A 158 4.60 11.60 -11.98
N ARG A 159 5.85 11.93 -11.67
CA ARG A 159 6.96 11.00 -11.85
C ARG A 159 6.87 9.89 -10.80
N VAL A 160 6.79 8.64 -11.28
CA VAL A 160 6.87 7.44 -10.46
C VAL A 160 7.88 6.51 -11.10
N VAL A 161 8.97 6.21 -10.41
CA VAL A 161 10.07 5.39 -10.94
C VAL A 161 10.48 4.31 -9.94
N ARG A 162 10.88 3.15 -10.47
CA ARG A 162 11.40 2.07 -9.64
C ARG A 162 12.69 2.52 -8.96
N HIS A 163 12.78 2.28 -7.66
CA HIS A 163 13.94 2.55 -6.85
C HIS A 163 14.87 1.33 -6.82
N PHE A 164 16.13 1.55 -7.15
CA PHE A 164 17.16 0.53 -7.04
C PHE A 164 17.95 0.81 -5.76
N MET A 165 17.97 -0.14 -4.84
CA MET A 165 18.84 -0.04 -3.67
C MET A 165 20.29 -0.14 -4.15
N ASP A 166 21.13 0.81 -3.70
CA ASP A 166 22.57 0.70 -3.91
C ASP A 166 23.07 -0.51 -3.12
N VAL A 167 23.40 -1.57 -3.83
CA VAL A 167 24.11 -2.70 -3.24
C VAL A 167 25.54 -2.18 -2.97
N GLN A 168 25.79 -1.74 -1.74
CA GLN A 168 27.15 -1.49 -1.32
C GLN A 168 27.91 -2.83 -1.37
N ALA A 169 28.85 -2.89 -2.31
CA ALA A 169 29.75 -4.02 -2.46
C ALA A 169 30.69 -4.17 -1.24
#